data_ba936b9e25d11f64dac97c405150c55d
#
_entry.id   ba936b9e25d11f64dac97c405150c55d
#
_cell.length_a   1.000
_cell.length_b   1.000
_cell.length_c   1.000
_cell.angle_alpha   90.00
_cell.angle_beta   90.00
_cell.angle_gamma   90.00
#
_symmetry.space_group_name_H-M   'P 1'
#
loop_
_entity.id
_entity.type
_entity.pdbx_description
1 polymer ?
#
loop_
_entity_poly.entity_id
_entity_poly.type
_entity_poly.pdbx_seq_one_letter_code
_entity_poly.pdbx_strand_id
1 'polypeptide(L)'
;MTFNQPWHLYLMAIIYIVAGLNHFRNPRVYLKIIPPYLPNPKLVNYLSGTFEIILGIGLSIPILSKVSAWGIIALLIAVFPANLFMYTNKSAGFGLPKTLLLLRLPLQVVLVIWAYYYTL
;
A
#
# COMPACT_ATOMS: atom_id res chain seq x y z
N MET A 1 -2.02 -11.97 -25.48
CA MET A 1 -2.11 -11.70 -24.05
C MET A 1 -3.22 -12.54 -23.44
N THR A 2 -2.92 -13.33 -22.43
CA THR A 2 -3.90 -14.14 -21.72
C THR A 2 -3.96 -13.70 -20.26
N PHE A 3 -5.16 -13.67 -19.66
CA PHE A 3 -5.35 -13.31 -18.26
C PHE A 3 -5.31 -14.58 -17.39
N ASN A 4 -4.28 -15.40 -17.60
CA ASN A 4 -4.14 -16.71 -16.96
C ASN A 4 -3.22 -16.65 -15.74
N GLN A 5 -3.41 -15.63 -14.92
CA GLN A 5 -2.64 -15.42 -13.70
C GLN A 5 -3.27 -16.17 -12.53
N PRO A 6 -2.50 -16.48 -11.46
CA PRO A 6 -3.06 -17.12 -10.27
C PRO A 6 -4.10 -16.24 -9.59
N TRP A 7 -5.11 -16.87 -8.98
CA TRP A 7 -6.20 -16.11 -8.34
C TRP A 7 -5.72 -15.16 -7.25
N HIS A 8 -4.66 -15.51 -6.51
CA HIS A 8 -4.16 -14.64 -5.46
C HIS A 8 -3.50 -13.38 -6.00
N LEU A 9 -3.02 -13.40 -7.25
CA LEU A 9 -2.54 -12.19 -7.91
C LEU A 9 -3.69 -11.20 -8.10
N TYR A 10 -4.84 -11.69 -8.57
CA TYR A 10 -6.03 -10.85 -8.75
C TYR A 10 -6.56 -10.34 -7.41
N LEU A 11 -6.44 -11.16 -6.35
CA LEU A 11 -6.81 -10.72 -5.00
C LEU A 11 -5.94 -9.53 -4.57
N MET A 12 -4.62 -9.62 -4.75
CA MET A 12 -3.73 -8.50 -4.43
C MET A 12 -4.08 -7.27 -5.27
N ALA A 13 -4.34 -7.44 -6.57
CA ALA A 13 -4.72 -6.35 -7.46
C ALA A 13 -5.97 -5.63 -6.95
N ILE A 14 -7.00 -6.37 -6.58
CA ILE A 14 -8.24 -5.80 -6.05
C ILE A 14 -7.98 -5.06 -4.74
N ILE A 15 -7.20 -5.63 -3.85
CA ILE A 15 -6.84 -5.00 -2.57
C ILE A 15 -6.21 -3.62 -2.82
N TYR A 16 -5.24 -3.53 -3.75
CA TYR A 16 -4.56 -2.27 -4.03
C TYR A 16 -5.45 -1.26 -4.74
N ILE A 17 -6.31 -1.71 -5.65
CA ILE A 17 -7.26 -0.82 -6.33
C ILE A 17 -8.23 -0.23 -5.32
N VAL A 18 -8.79 -1.07 -4.44
CA VAL A 18 -9.74 -0.61 -3.41
C VAL A 18 -9.04 0.32 -2.41
N ALA A 19 -7.83 -0.04 -1.98
CA ALA A 19 -7.05 0.80 -1.06
C ALA A 19 -6.73 2.15 -1.69
N GLY A 20 -6.35 2.17 -2.98
CA GLY A 20 -6.08 3.41 -3.70
C GLY A 20 -7.31 4.29 -3.82
N LEU A 21 -8.45 3.71 -4.14
CA LEU A 21 -9.71 4.44 -4.19
C LEU A 21 -10.06 5.02 -2.81
N ASN A 22 -9.77 4.30 -1.75
CA ASN A 22 -10.03 4.76 -0.39
C ASN A 22 -9.21 6.01 -0.02
N HIS A 23 -8.02 6.19 -0.59
CA HIS A 23 -7.23 7.42 -0.40
C HIS A 23 -7.99 8.66 -0.87
N PHE A 24 -8.78 8.53 -1.94
CA PHE A 24 -9.58 9.64 -2.47
C PHE A 24 -10.91 9.79 -1.74
N ARG A 25 -11.46 8.68 -1.24
CA ARG A 25 -12.73 8.68 -0.53
C ARG A 25 -12.60 9.23 0.89
N ASN A 26 -11.55 8.85 1.61
CA ASN A 26 -11.32 9.22 3.01
C ASN A 26 -9.93 9.82 3.22
N PRO A 27 -9.62 10.97 2.59
CA PRO A 27 -8.27 11.53 2.70
C PRO A 27 -7.87 11.89 4.12
N ARG A 28 -8.83 12.29 4.97
CA ARG A 28 -8.55 12.67 6.36
C ARG A 28 -7.90 11.55 7.16
N VAL A 29 -8.31 10.30 6.93
CA VAL A 29 -7.75 9.13 7.62
C VAL A 29 -6.26 9.00 7.29
N TYR A 30 -5.91 9.13 6.01
CA TYR A 30 -4.53 8.99 5.57
C TYR A 30 -3.65 10.17 5.96
N LEU A 31 -4.22 11.38 5.98
CA LEU A 31 -3.47 12.57 6.40
C LEU A 31 -2.99 12.47 7.84
N LYS A 32 -3.74 11.78 8.71
CA LYS A 32 -3.35 11.58 10.11
C LYS A 32 -2.13 10.68 10.26
N ILE A 33 -1.91 9.74 9.35
CA ILE A 33 -0.82 8.77 9.46
C ILE A 33 0.42 9.16 8.67
N ILE A 34 0.34 10.22 7.86
CA ILE A 34 1.50 10.72 7.15
C ILE A 34 2.38 11.50 8.14
N PRO A 35 3.68 11.14 8.28
CA PRO A 35 4.57 11.85 9.21
C PRO A 35 4.67 13.34 8.87
N PRO A 36 4.68 14.23 9.88
CA PRO A 36 4.69 15.66 9.63
C PRO A 36 5.97 16.20 8.98
N TYR A 37 7.05 15.41 9.01
CA TYR A 37 8.30 15.80 8.34
C TYR A 37 8.24 15.64 6.83
N LEU A 38 7.22 14.94 6.30
CA LEU A 38 7.05 14.81 4.86
C LEU A 38 6.40 16.06 4.28
N PRO A 39 6.90 16.57 3.13
CA PRO A 39 6.33 17.75 2.51
C PRO A 39 4.99 17.45 1.87
N ASN A 40 4.09 18.42 1.92
CA ASN A 40 2.79 18.38 1.24
C ASN A 40 2.03 17.06 1.45
N PRO A 41 1.44 16.83 2.67
CA PRO A 41 0.75 15.58 2.98
C PRO A 41 -0.39 15.23 2.02
N LYS A 42 -1.12 16.23 1.51
CA LYS A 42 -2.22 15.99 0.56
C LYS A 42 -1.69 15.39 -0.74
N LEU A 43 -0.57 15.90 -1.24
CA LEU A 43 0.05 15.38 -2.46
C LEU A 43 0.54 13.95 -2.24
N VAL A 44 1.18 13.68 -1.09
CA VAL A 44 1.65 12.34 -0.73
C VAL A 44 0.46 11.36 -0.72
N ASN A 45 -0.66 11.74 -0.11
CA ASN A 45 -1.85 10.93 -0.05
C ASN A 45 -2.38 10.59 -1.45
N TYR A 46 -2.56 11.59 -2.31
CA TYR A 46 -3.12 11.38 -3.64
C TYR A 46 -2.18 10.63 -4.56
N LEU A 47 -0.87 10.88 -4.47
CA LEU A 47 0.12 10.12 -5.22
C LEU A 47 0.12 8.65 -4.82
N SER A 48 0.06 8.36 -3.52
CA SER A 48 0.02 6.99 -3.02
C SER A 48 -1.22 6.26 -3.54
N GLY A 49 -2.39 6.89 -3.45
CA GLY A 49 -3.63 6.31 -3.96
C GLY A 49 -3.59 6.07 -5.45
N THR A 50 -3.08 7.02 -6.21
CA THR A 50 -2.95 6.91 -7.67
C THR A 50 -2.03 5.74 -8.04
N PHE A 51 -0.86 5.63 -7.40
CA PHE A 51 0.06 4.54 -7.66
C PHE A 51 -0.53 3.19 -7.27
N GLU A 52 -1.28 3.11 -6.16
CA GLU A 52 -1.94 1.86 -5.77
C GLU A 52 -2.92 1.40 -6.83
N ILE A 53 -3.73 2.30 -7.38
CA ILE A 53 -4.70 1.97 -8.43
C ILE A 53 -3.97 1.52 -9.70
N ILE A 54 -2.98 2.28 -10.14
CA ILE A 54 -2.22 2.00 -11.37
C ILE A 54 -1.50 0.66 -11.24
N LEU A 55 -0.83 0.43 -10.11
CA LEU A 55 -0.08 -0.80 -9.89
C LEU A 55 -1.00 -2.00 -9.74
N GLY A 56 -2.16 -1.83 -9.10
CA GLY A 56 -3.16 -2.89 -9.00
C GLY A 56 -3.66 -3.30 -10.38
N ILE A 57 -4.00 -2.34 -11.22
CA ILE A 57 -4.43 -2.62 -12.60
C ILE A 57 -3.30 -3.27 -13.39
N GLY A 58 -2.08 -2.72 -13.30
CA GLY A 58 -0.91 -3.26 -14.00
C GLY A 58 -0.58 -4.68 -13.59
N LEU A 59 -0.77 -5.02 -12.32
CA LEU A 59 -0.53 -6.36 -11.82
C LEU A 59 -1.42 -7.39 -12.52
N SER A 60 -2.65 -7.00 -12.86
CA SER A 60 -3.61 -7.88 -13.55
C SER A 60 -3.29 -8.06 -15.03
N ILE A 61 -2.47 -7.22 -15.62
CA ILE A 61 -2.10 -7.29 -17.04
C ILE A 61 -0.81 -8.10 -17.15
N PRO A 62 -0.82 -9.29 -17.81
CA PRO A 62 0.33 -10.20 -17.79
C PRO A 62 1.66 -9.56 -18.20
N ILE A 63 1.66 -8.70 -19.20
CA ILE A 63 2.89 -8.07 -19.68
C ILE A 63 3.45 -7.04 -18.68
N LEU A 64 2.59 -6.51 -17.80
CA LEU A 64 2.96 -5.49 -16.82
C LEU A 64 3.09 -6.05 -15.41
N SER A 65 2.76 -7.33 -15.19
CA SER A 65 2.70 -7.91 -13.84
C SER A 65 4.02 -7.78 -13.07
N LYS A 66 5.14 -8.13 -13.68
CA LYS A 66 6.43 -8.08 -13.01
C LYS A 66 6.83 -6.67 -12.62
N VAL A 67 6.69 -5.73 -13.55
CA VAL A 67 7.01 -4.31 -13.30
C VAL A 67 6.11 -3.75 -12.21
N SER A 68 4.81 -4.08 -12.28
CA SER A 68 3.84 -3.62 -11.27
C SER A 68 4.13 -4.21 -9.90
N ALA A 69 4.54 -5.48 -9.83
CA ALA A 69 4.92 -6.11 -8.56
C ALA A 69 6.13 -5.39 -7.93
N TRP A 70 7.14 -5.04 -8.72
CA TRP A 70 8.26 -4.25 -8.24
C TRP A 70 7.83 -2.87 -7.76
N GLY A 71 6.88 -2.25 -8.48
CA GLY A 71 6.30 -0.98 -8.08
C GLY A 71 5.56 -1.07 -6.73
N ILE A 72 4.82 -2.16 -6.51
CA ILE A 72 4.14 -2.42 -5.24
C ILE A 72 5.16 -2.56 -4.10
N ILE A 73 6.27 -3.26 -4.33
CA ILE A 73 7.34 -3.39 -3.34
C ILE A 73 7.92 -2.03 -2.99
N ALA A 74 8.21 -1.21 -4.00
CA ALA A 74 8.72 0.14 -3.78
C ALA A 74 7.73 0.99 -3.00
N LEU A 75 6.44 0.88 -3.32
CA LEU A 75 5.39 1.62 -2.62
C LEU A 75 5.28 1.17 -1.15
N LEU A 76 5.35 -0.14 -0.89
CA LEU A 76 5.31 -0.67 0.48
C LEU A 76 6.49 -0.15 1.31
N ILE A 77 7.67 -0.09 0.72
CA ILE A 77 8.85 0.47 1.38
C ILE A 77 8.64 1.96 1.66
N ALA A 78 8.07 2.68 0.71
CA ALA A 78 7.82 4.12 0.83
C ALA A 78 6.79 4.45 1.90
N VAL A 79 5.79 3.58 2.14
CA VAL A 79 4.76 3.82 3.16
C VAL A 79 5.14 3.26 4.53
N PHE A 80 6.28 2.59 4.66
CA PHE A 80 6.75 2.07 5.94
C PHE A 80 6.86 3.17 7.01
N PRO A 81 7.37 4.38 6.72
CA PRO A 81 7.39 5.46 7.70
C PRO A 81 6.01 5.80 8.27
N ALA A 82 4.96 5.71 7.45
CA ALA A 82 3.59 5.96 7.93
C ALA A 82 3.16 4.90 8.94
N ASN A 83 3.44 3.62 8.68
CA ASN A 83 3.13 2.54 9.62
C ASN A 83 3.90 2.69 10.93
N LEU A 84 5.17 3.06 10.85
CA LEU A 84 5.99 3.32 12.04
C LEU A 84 5.45 4.52 12.82
N PHE A 85 5.02 5.56 12.12
CA PHE A 85 4.45 6.75 12.73
C PHE A 85 3.16 6.42 13.48
N MET A 86 2.31 5.56 12.93
CA MET A 86 1.09 5.09 13.61
C MET A 86 1.42 4.39 14.93
N TYR A 87 2.48 3.59 14.95
CA TYR A 87 2.89 2.87 16.16
C TYR A 87 3.44 3.83 17.23
N THR A 88 4.21 4.83 16.82
CA THR A 88 4.90 5.74 17.75
C THR A 88 4.07 6.94 18.18
N ASN A 89 3.00 7.27 17.46
CA ASN A 89 2.19 8.48 17.72
C ASN A 89 0.74 8.06 18.00
N LYS A 90 0.25 8.36 19.21
CA LYS A 90 -1.09 7.97 19.65
C LYS A 90 -2.20 8.53 18.76
N SER A 91 -2.08 9.78 18.33
CA SER A 91 -3.08 10.43 17.47
C SER A 91 -3.16 9.74 16.11
N ALA A 92 -2.01 9.42 15.53
CA ALA A 92 -1.95 8.76 14.23
C ALA A 92 -2.48 7.32 14.30
N GLY A 93 -2.38 6.67 15.46
CA GLY A 93 -2.85 5.30 15.64
C GLY A 93 -4.36 5.17 15.82
N PHE A 94 -5.13 6.25 15.77
CA PHE A 94 -6.60 6.24 15.91
C PHE A 94 -7.12 5.60 17.19
N GLY A 95 -6.31 5.60 18.26
CA GLY A 95 -6.69 4.96 19.52
C GLY A 95 -6.64 3.45 19.50
N LEU A 96 -6.11 2.84 18.46
CA LEU A 96 -5.96 1.39 18.37
C LEU A 96 -4.91 0.88 19.38
N PRO A 97 -5.09 -0.36 19.90
CA PRO A 97 -4.09 -0.95 20.79
C PRO A 97 -2.71 -1.01 20.11
N LYS A 98 -1.66 -0.78 20.90
CA LYS A 98 -0.29 -0.86 20.39
C LYS A 98 0.04 -2.22 19.77
N THR A 99 -0.56 -3.30 20.29
CA THR A 99 -0.38 -4.64 19.75
C THR A 99 -0.81 -4.72 18.28
N LEU A 100 -1.96 -4.14 17.93
CA LEU A 100 -2.43 -4.12 16.55
C LEU A 100 -1.53 -3.28 15.66
N LEU A 101 -1.08 -2.13 16.15
CA LEU A 101 -0.18 -1.26 15.41
C LEU A 101 1.18 -1.92 15.18
N LEU A 102 1.67 -2.65 16.18
CA LEU A 102 2.92 -3.40 16.07
C LEU A 102 2.81 -4.51 15.04
N LEU A 103 1.66 -5.20 14.98
CA LEU A 103 1.44 -6.27 14.01
C LEU A 103 1.40 -5.77 12.55
N ARG A 104 1.08 -4.50 12.34
CA ARG A 104 1.11 -3.91 10.98
C ARG A 104 2.50 -3.86 10.38
N LEU A 105 3.54 -3.77 11.20
CA LEU A 105 4.92 -3.70 10.71
C LEU A 105 5.38 -5.03 10.08
N PRO A 106 5.26 -6.20 10.78
CA PRO A 106 5.59 -7.47 10.15
C PRO A 106 4.62 -7.83 9.02
N LEU A 107 3.35 -7.40 9.10
CA LEU A 107 2.40 -7.62 8.00
C LEU A 107 2.89 -6.96 6.72
N GLN A 108 3.49 -5.78 6.82
CA GLN A 108 4.05 -5.10 5.65
C GLN A 108 5.17 -5.91 5.01
N VAL A 109 6.00 -6.56 5.82
CA VAL A 109 7.05 -7.47 5.31
C VAL A 109 6.41 -8.64 4.56
N VAL A 110 5.33 -9.21 5.11
CA VAL A 110 4.59 -10.29 4.45
C VAL A 110 4.08 -9.84 3.09
N LEU A 111 3.53 -8.62 3.02
CA LEU A 111 3.04 -8.07 1.74
C LEU A 111 4.18 -7.89 0.73
N VAL A 112 5.35 -7.47 1.17
CA VAL A 112 6.53 -7.36 0.29
C VAL A 112 6.93 -8.74 -0.25
N ILE A 113 6.95 -9.76 0.59
CA ILE A 113 7.28 -11.13 0.18
C ILE A 113 6.24 -11.62 -0.83
N TRP A 114 4.97 -11.36 -0.56
CA TRP A 114 3.88 -11.75 -1.47
C TRP A 114 4.04 -11.09 -2.84
N ALA A 115 4.29 -9.78 -2.87
CA ALA A 115 4.52 -9.08 -4.14
C ALA A 115 5.77 -9.56 -4.85
N TYR A 116 6.82 -9.89 -4.10
CA TYR A 116 8.06 -10.41 -4.66
C TYR A 116 7.84 -11.70 -5.45
N TYR A 117 6.92 -12.54 -5.00
CA TYR A 117 6.57 -13.77 -5.71
C TYR A 117 6.19 -13.49 -7.16
N TYR A 118 5.52 -12.38 -7.44
CA TYR A 118 5.07 -12.04 -8.79
C TYR A 118 6.17 -11.42 -9.66
N THR A 119 7.33 -11.15 -9.09
CA THR A 119 8.49 -10.65 -9.85
C THR A 119 9.30 -11.79 -10.48
N LEU A 120 9.08 -13.01 -10.00
CA LEU A 120 9.80 -14.19 -10.49
C LEU A 120 9.19 -14.73 -11.81
#